data_6cc5787a72ed299af26b8de536e0a172
#
_entry.id   6cc5787a72ed299af26b8de536e0a172
#
_cell.length_a   1.000
_cell.length_b   1.000
_cell.length_c   1.000
_cell.angle_alpha   90.00
_cell.angle_beta   90.00
_cell.angle_gamma   90.00
#
_symmetry.space_group_name_H-M   'P 1'
#
loop_
_entity.id
_entity.type
_entity.pdbx_description
1 polymer ?
#
loop_
_entity_poly.entity_id
_entity_poly.type
_entity_poly.pdbx_seq_one_letter_code
_entity_poly.pdbx_strand_id
1 'polypeptide(L)'
;FIYLKQTSFNGIYRVNLKGEYNVPYGFREKEFLNEKTLLDVSNALQNAILRYGDFDLVRQNIKPNDLVFLDPPYTVSHNNNGFIKYNQKIFSLEDQIRLNSLIQYIKKIGAYYILTNAAHETIKEIFNNGDWCIELNRASLIGGINAKRGQTKEYIFTNLIK
;
A
#
# COMPACT_ATOMS: atom_id res chain seq x y z
N PHE A 1 1.09 -18.91 6.06
CA PHE A 1 0.68 -17.75 5.30
C PHE A 1 1.43 -17.63 3.96
N ILE A 2 2.76 -17.60 3.95
CA ILE A 2 3.59 -17.48 2.72
C ILE A 2 3.25 -18.56 1.71
N TYR A 3 3.18 -19.83 2.12
CA TYR A 3 2.78 -20.95 1.27
C TYR A 3 1.44 -20.71 0.58
N LEU A 4 0.39 -20.34 1.32
CA LEU A 4 -0.93 -20.07 0.77
C LEU A 4 -0.90 -18.91 -0.24
N LYS A 5 -0.17 -17.85 0.03
CA LYS A 5 -0.03 -16.72 -0.92
C LYS A 5 0.74 -17.10 -2.18
N GLN A 6 1.75 -17.96 -2.07
CA GLN A 6 2.54 -18.38 -3.21
C GLN A 6 1.80 -19.38 -4.10
N THR A 7 0.95 -20.24 -3.52
CA THR A 7 0.23 -21.29 -4.23
C THR A 7 -1.17 -20.90 -4.69
N SER A 8 -1.75 -19.83 -4.16
CA SER A 8 -3.08 -19.38 -4.52
C SER A 8 -3.15 -18.67 -5.86
N PHE A 9 -4.34 -18.63 -6.42
CA PHE A 9 -4.62 -17.92 -7.68
C PHE A 9 -4.23 -16.43 -7.58
N ASN A 10 -3.34 -15.99 -8.46
CA ASN A 10 -2.75 -14.64 -8.50
C ASN A 10 -2.06 -14.17 -7.20
N GLY A 11 -1.81 -15.05 -6.24
CA GLY A 11 -1.21 -14.66 -4.95
C GLY A 11 -2.10 -13.73 -4.11
N ILE A 12 -3.41 -13.74 -4.35
CA ILE A 12 -4.37 -12.87 -3.66
C ILE A 12 -4.61 -13.39 -2.25
N TYR A 13 -4.66 -12.50 -1.25
CA TYR A 13 -5.20 -12.82 0.06
C TYR A 13 -6.69 -12.47 0.11
N ARG A 14 -7.52 -13.45 0.41
CA ARG A 14 -8.97 -13.27 0.60
C ARG A 14 -9.49 -14.26 1.62
N VAL A 15 -10.38 -13.80 2.47
CA VAL A 15 -11.10 -14.62 3.45
C VAL A 15 -12.62 -14.49 3.26
N ASN A 16 -13.37 -15.50 3.66
CA ASN A 16 -14.83 -15.45 3.74
C ASN A 16 -15.30 -14.65 4.98
N LEU A 17 -16.61 -14.56 5.18
CA LEU A 17 -17.19 -13.84 6.33
C LEU A 17 -16.85 -14.45 7.69
N LYS A 18 -16.38 -15.71 7.70
CA LYS A 18 -15.92 -16.42 8.91
C LYS A 18 -14.42 -16.24 9.18
N GLY A 19 -13.71 -15.50 8.31
CA GLY A 19 -12.26 -15.31 8.41
C GLY A 19 -11.43 -16.47 7.82
N GLU A 20 -12.05 -17.44 7.14
CA GLU A 20 -11.37 -18.59 6.55
C GLU A 20 -10.82 -18.22 5.16
N TYR A 21 -9.57 -18.62 4.88
CA TYR A 21 -8.94 -18.40 3.58
C TYR A 21 -9.67 -19.18 2.47
N ASN A 22 -10.13 -18.47 1.44
CA ASN A 22 -10.98 -19.04 0.38
C ASN A 22 -10.53 -18.73 -1.04
N VAL A 23 -9.24 -18.49 -1.26
CA VAL A 23 -8.69 -18.30 -2.60
C VAL A 23 -8.39 -19.67 -3.22
N PRO A 24 -8.82 -19.94 -4.47
CA PRO A 24 -8.52 -21.20 -5.17
C PRO A 24 -7.02 -21.42 -5.34
N TYR A 25 -6.62 -22.66 -5.51
CA TYR A 25 -5.26 -23.03 -5.88
C TYR A 25 -4.89 -22.43 -7.26
N GLY A 26 -3.69 -21.88 -7.38
CA GLY A 26 -3.24 -21.13 -8.56
C GLY A 26 -2.46 -21.95 -9.58
N PHE A 27 -2.31 -23.26 -9.39
CA PHE A 27 -1.57 -24.18 -10.27
C PHE A 27 -0.14 -23.70 -10.59
N ARG A 28 0.55 -23.17 -9.58
CA ARG A 28 1.94 -22.73 -9.72
C ARG A 28 2.89 -23.83 -9.29
N GLU A 29 3.80 -24.20 -10.18
CA GLU A 29 4.85 -25.21 -9.96
C GLU A 29 6.20 -24.55 -9.60
N LYS A 30 6.20 -23.50 -8.84
CA LYS A 30 7.43 -22.82 -8.42
C LYS A 30 7.85 -23.27 -7.02
N GLU A 31 9.16 -23.21 -6.76
CA GLU A 31 9.67 -23.31 -5.39
C GLU A 31 9.05 -22.20 -4.53
N PHE A 32 8.26 -22.60 -3.53
CA PHE A 32 7.43 -21.69 -2.74
C PHE A 32 8.20 -21.00 -1.63
N LEU A 33 9.28 -21.62 -1.17
CA LEU A 33 10.13 -21.12 -0.10
C LEU A 33 11.58 -21.28 -0.54
N ASN A 34 12.18 -20.20 -0.99
CA ASN A 34 13.61 -20.17 -1.22
C ASN A 34 14.30 -19.76 0.08
N GLU A 35 14.96 -20.71 0.74
CA GLU A 35 15.62 -20.53 2.02
C GLU A 35 16.66 -19.39 1.95
N LYS A 36 17.47 -19.37 0.88
CA LYS A 36 18.46 -18.32 0.69
C LYS A 36 17.82 -16.93 0.67
N THR A 37 16.72 -16.74 -0.06
CA THR A 37 16.00 -15.45 -0.11
C THR A 37 15.47 -15.06 1.26
N LEU A 38 14.94 -16.01 2.04
CA LEU A 38 14.45 -15.74 3.39
C LEU A 38 15.58 -15.31 4.34
N LEU A 39 16.73 -15.96 4.26
CA LEU A 39 17.91 -15.59 5.03
C LEU A 39 18.46 -14.22 4.62
N ASP A 40 18.54 -13.94 3.32
CA ASP A 40 18.99 -12.64 2.80
C ASP A 40 18.07 -11.51 3.29
N VAL A 41 16.75 -11.70 3.25
CA VAL A 41 15.77 -10.72 3.78
C VAL A 41 15.91 -10.59 5.30
N SER A 42 16.05 -11.70 6.03
CA SER A 42 16.28 -11.66 7.48
C SER A 42 17.53 -10.85 7.84
N ASN A 43 18.61 -11.08 7.11
CA ASN A 43 19.86 -10.33 7.31
C ASN A 43 19.70 -8.83 6.98
N ALA A 44 19.01 -8.49 5.90
CA ALA A 44 18.73 -7.10 5.52
C ALA A 44 17.90 -6.37 6.58
N LEU A 45 17.02 -7.09 7.28
CA LEU A 45 16.16 -6.53 8.33
C LEU A 45 16.81 -6.45 9.72
N GLN A 46 18.04 -6.93 9.91
CA GLN A 46 18.70 -6.93 11.24
C GLN A 46 18.82 -5.52 11.86
N ASN A 47 18.95 -4.50 11.02
CA ASN A 47 19.05 -3.11 11.48
C ASN A 47 17.71 -2.35 11.38
N ALA A 48 16.62 -3.03 11.05
CA ALA A 48 15.29 -2.44 10.96
C ALA A 48 14.52 -2.60 12.27
N ILE A 49 13.79 -1.57 12.67
CA ILE A 49 12.87 -1.63 13.80
C ILE A 49 11.48 -1.94 13.25
N LEU A 50 11.03 -3.18 13.41
CA LEU A 50 9.71 -3.61 12.98
C LEU A 50 8.69 -3.29 14.08
N ARG A 51 7.58 -2.63 13.69
CA ARG A 51 6.49 -2.26 14.59
C ARG A 51 5.16 -2.69 14.01
N TYR A 52 4.23 -3.02 14.89
CA TYR A 52 2.84 -3.32 14.56
C TYR A 52 1.93 -2.36 15.32
N GLY A 53 0.91 -1.82 14.65
CA GLY A 53 -0.06 -0.92 15.26
C GLY A 53 -0.65 0.09 14.27
N ASP A 54 -1.29 1.12 14.82
CA ASP A 54 -1.80 2.24 14.04
C ASP A 54 -0.64 3.03 13.42
N PHE A 55 -0.82 3.49 12.19
CA PHE A 55 0.23 4.24 11.48
C PHE A 55 0.65 5.53 12.18
N ASP A 56 -0.25 6.13 12.96
CA ASP A 56 0.04 7.39 13.66
C ASP A 56 1.07 7.23 14.79
N LEU A 57 1.33 5.99 15.25
CA LEU A 57 2.40 5.70 16.22
C LEU A 57 3.79 6.13 15.73
N VAL A 58 3.99 6.25 14.42
CA VAL A 58 5.26 6.69 13.84
C VAL A 58 5.64 8.12 14.25
N ARG A 59 4.67 8.99 14.59
CA ARG A 59 4.92 10.38 15.02
C ARG A 59 6.00 10.50 16.08
N GLN A 60 6.03 9.58 17.03
CA GLN A 60 6.97 9.61 18.16
C GLN A 60 8.42 9.39 17.73
N ASN A 61 8.64 8.88 16.53
CA ASN A 61 9.97 8.47 16.05
C ASN A 61 10.51 9.38 14.96
N ILE A 62 9.65 10.16 14.29
CA ILE A 62 10.06 11.01 13.18
C ILE A 62 10.87 12.20 13.69
N LYS A 63 12.00 12.46 13.05
CA LYS A 63 12.93 13.55 13.34
C LYS A 63 13.05 14.47 12.12
N PRO A 64 13.52 15.72 12.30
CA PRO A 64 13.88 16.57 11.18
C PRO A 64 14.84 15.88 10.21
N ASN A 65 14.63 16.04 8.90
CA ASN A 65 15.34 15.41 7.79
C ASN A 65 15.12 13.90 7.59
N ASP A 66 14.25 13.26 8.37
CA ASP A 66 13.82 11.88 8.08
C ASP A 66 12.98 11.85 6.80
N LEU A 67 13.03 10.72 6.09
CA LEU A 67 12.12 10.41 4.98
C LEU A 67 11.07 9.39 5.44
N VAL A 68 9.81 9.75 5.33
CA VAL A 68 8.67 8.90 5.68
C VAL A 68 7.99 8.41 4.39
N PHE A 69 8.04 7.10 4.14
CA PHE A 69 7.34 6.48 3.02
C PHE A 69 5.97 5.97 3.49
N LEU A 70 4.91 6.39 2.81
CA LEU A 70 3.52 6.10 3.15
C LEU A 70 2.84 5.38 1.98
N ASP A 71 2.41 4.14 2.21
CA ASP A 71 1.71 3.31 1.21
C ASP A 71 0.43 2.70 1.85
N PRO A 72 -0.62 3.52 2.06
CA PRO A 72 -1.86 3.06 2.68
C PRO A 72 -2.65 2.17 1.74
N PRO A 73 -3.56 1.33 2.26
CA PRO A 73 -4.53 0.63 1.42
C PRO A 73 -5.38 1.63 0.61
N TYR A 74 -5.54 1.40 -0.69
CA TYR A 74 -6.33 2.29 -1.53
C TYR A 74 -7.82 2.18 -1.21
N THR A 75 -8.40 3.27 -0.75
CA THR A 75 -9.80 3.36 -0.30
C THR A 75 -10.77 3.54 -1.46
N VAL A 76 -10.29 4.17 -2.54
CA VAL A 76 -11.07 4.49 -3.75
C VAL A 76 -10.37 3.93 -4.98
N SER A 77 -11.12 3.51 -5.98
CA SER A 77 -10.58 3.13 -7.29
C SER A 77 -11.60 3.43 -8.38
N HIS A 78 -11.14 3.48 -9.63
CA HIS A 78 -11.96 3.78 -10.80
C HIS A 78 -13.00 2.69 -11.15
N ASN A 79 -12.99 1.53 -10.49
CA ASN A 79 -13.88 0.40 -10.76
C ASN A 79 -14.65 -0.05 -9.50
N ASN A 80 -15.98 -0.19 -9.63
CA ASN A 80 -16.90 -0.69 -8.60
C ASN A 80 -16.75 -2.21 -8.34
N ASN A 81 -15.57 -2.71 -8.04
CA ASN A 81 -15.36 -4.10 -7.71
C ASN A 81 -15.36 -4.33 -6.18
N GLY A 82 -15.75 -5.55 -5.74
CA GLY A 82 -15.89 -5.88 -4.33
C GLY A 82 -14.60 -5.74 -3.48
N PHE A 83 -13.45 -5.59 -4.13
CA PHE A 83 -12.16 -5.37 -3.50
C PHE A 83 -12.08 -4.00 -2.80
N ILE A 84 -12.77 -3.00 -3.35
CA ILE A 84 -12.83 -1.64 -2.77
C ILE A 84 -13.62 -1.65 -1.46
N LYS A 85 -14.78 -2.34 -1.43
CA LYS A 85 -15.59 -2.47 -0.20
C LYS A 85 -14.80 -3.15 0.93
N TYR A 86 -13.90 -4.07 0.59
CA TYR A 86 -13.01 -4.70 1.56
C TYR A 86 -11.95 -3.72 2.07
N ASN A 87 -11.31 -2.97 1.18
CA ASN A 87 -10.30 -1.99 1.56
C ASN A 87 -10.88 -0.82 2.38
N GLN A 88 -12.11 -0.37 2.07
CA GLN A 88 -12.80 0.66 2.87
C GLN A 88 -13.08 0.24 4.31
N LYS A 89 -13.19 -1.07 4.59
CA LYS A 89 -13.29 -1.58 5.97
C LYS A 89 -11.94 -1.60 6.69
N ILE A 90 -10.83 -1.69 5.95
CA ILE A 90 -9.48 -1.74 6.50
C ILE A 90 -8.91 -0.33 6.67
N PHE A 91 -9.18 0.57 5.71
CA PHE A 91 -8.70 1.93 5.69
C PHE A 91 -9.78 2.84 5.07
N SER A 92 -10.42 3.65 5.89
CA SER A 92 -11.55 4.50 5.52
C SER A 92 -11.10 5.82 4.91
N LEU A 93 -12.04 6.64 4.41
CA LEU A 93 -11.76 8.02 4.04
C LEU A 93 -11.35 8.86 5.24
N GLU A 94 -11.90 8.57 6.43
CA GLU A 94 -11.49 9.22 7.67
C GLU A 94 -10.03 8.91 8.01
N ASP A 95 -9.58 7.67 7.78
CA ASP A 95 -8.17 7.31 7.93
C ASP A 95 -7.27 8.03 6.91
N GLN A 96 -7.76 8.31 5.69
CA GLN A 96 -7.03 9.14 4.73
C GLN A 96 -6.86 10.58 5.26
N ILE A 97 -7.90 11.15 5.90
CA ILE A 97 -7.83 12.47 6.52
C ILE A 97 -6.85 12.47 7.71
N ARG A 98 -6.87 11.43 8.55
CA ARG A 98 -5.88 11.24 9.63
C ARG A 98 -4.46 11.14 9.07
N LEU A 99 -4.27 10.42 7.97
CA LEU A 99 -2.98 10.30 7.29
C LEU A 99 -2.51 11.67 6.77
N ASN A 100 -3.40 12.50 6.24
CA ASN A 100 -3.06 13.86 5.87
C ASN A 100 -2.61 14.69 7.09
N SER A 101 -3.25 14.53 8.24
CA SER A 101 -2.78 15.16 9.49
C SER A 101 -1.37 14.73 9.89
N LEU A 102 -1.01 13.45 9.68
CA LEU A 102 0.35 12.97 9.88
C LEU A 102 1.32 13.66 8.91
N ILE A 103 0.95 13.83 7.64
CA ILE A 103 1.77 14.53 6.64
C ILE A 103 2.02 15.98 7.06
N GLN A 104 0.99 16.70 7.54
CA GLN A 104 1.19 18.06 8.06
C GLN A 104 2.17 18.11 9.23
N TYR A 105 2.10 17.13 10.11
CA TYR A 105 3.09 16.98 11.19
C TYR A 105 4.50 16.75 10.67
N ILE A 106 4.69 15.83 9.71
CA ILE A 106 5.99 15.55 9.06
C ILE A 106 6.59 16.84 8.49
N LYS A 107 5.80 17.62 7.75
CA LYS A 107 6.22 18.88 7.17
C LYS A 107 6.61 19.91 8.26
N LYS A 108 5.78 20.01 9.31
CA LYS A 108 6.01 20.93 10.42
C LYS A 108 7.32 20.71 11.14
N ILE A 109 7.73 19.47 11.31
CA ILE A 109 9.01 19.15 11.98
C ILE A 109 10.23 19.19 11.05
N GLY A 110 10.05 19.53 9.76
CA GLY A 110 11.14 19.58 8.80
C GLY A 110 11.59 18.21 8.29
N ALA A 111 10.70 17.23 8.28
CA ALA A 111 10.91 15.93 7.66
C ALA A 111 10.31 15.89 6.25
N TYR A 112 10.64 14.83 5.51
CA TYR A 112 10.20 14.61 4.14
C TYR A 112 9.23 13.42 4.08
N TYR A 113 8.36 13.42 3.06
CA TYR A 113 7.49 12.29 2.82
C TYR A 113 7.36 11.95 1.33
N ILE A 114 7.02 10.69 1.08
CA ILE A 114 6.50 10.17 -0.18
C ILE A 114 5.23 9.41 0.16
N LEU A 115 4.10 9.81 -0.41
CA LEU A 115 2.82 9.10 -0.30
C LEU A 115 2.43 8.54 -1.66
N THR A 116 2.16 7.23 -1.74
CA THR A 116 1.52 6.59 -2.89
C THR A 116 0.03 6.39 -2.63
N ASN A 117 -0.83 6.64 -3.61
CA ASN A 117 -2.28 6.42 -3.47
C ASN A 117 -2.95 6.28 -4.85
N ALA A 118 -4.22 5.83 -4.85
CA ALA A 118 -5.02 5.76 -6.08
C ALA A 118 -5.20 7.14 -6.71
N ALA A 119 -5.08 7.24 -8.03
CA ALA A 119 -5.39 8.47 -8.76
C ALA A 119 -6.90 8.67 -8.83
N HIS A 120 -7.45 9.36 -7.84
CA HIS A 120 -8.86 9.69 -7.69
C HIS A 120 -9.02 11.12 -7.17
N GLU A 121 -10.05 11.83 -7.64
CA GLU A 121 -10.26 13.25 -7.28
C GLU A 121 -10.36 13.46 -5.77
N THR A 122 -11.13 12.64 -5.07
CA THR A 122 -11.24 12.71 -3.61
C THR A 122 -9.89 12.57 -2.89
N ILE A 123 -9.01 11.70 -3.40
CA ILE A 123 -7.64 11.55 -2.84
C ILE A 123 -6.83 12.81 -3.11
N LYS A 124 -6.94 13.35 -4.32
CA LYS A 124 -6.26 14.58 -4.68
C LYS A 124 -6.71 15.77 -3.82
N GLU A 125 -8.01 15.87 -3.55
CA GLU A 125 -8.57 16.90 -2.67
C GLU A 125 -8.04 16.76 -1.23
N ILE A 126 -8.04 15.55 -0.66
CA ILE A 126 -7.56 15.31 0.70
C ILE A 126 -6.08 15.68 0.85
N PHE A 127 -5.24 15.35 -0.13
CA PHE A 127 -3.79 15.55 -0.06
C PHE A 127 -3.28 16.77 -0.82
N ASN A 128 -4.17 17.70 -1.20
CA ASN A 128 -3.80 18.98 -1.82
C ASN A 128 -3.18 19.93 -0.78
N ASN A 129 -1.94 19.72 -0.44
CA ASN A 129 -1.18 20.43 0.59
C ASN A 129 -0.21 21.48 0.01
N GLY A 130 -0.32 21.78 -1.29
CA GLY A 130 0.63 22.64 -2.01
C GLY A 130 1.97 21.94 -2.33
N ASP A 131 2.05 20.63 -2.09
CA ASP A 131 3.20 19.79 -2.44
C ASP A 131 3.07 19.21 -3.85
N TRP A 132 4.12 18.58 -4.34
CA TRP A 132 4.09 17.94 -5.66
C TRP A 132 3.12 16.74 -5.67
N CYS A 133 2.27 16.70 -6.71
CA CYS A 133 1.42 15.58 -7.05
C CYS A 133 1.81 15.07 -8.44
N ILE A 134 2.40 13.88 -8.51
CA ILE A 134 2.86 13.25 -9.74
C ILE A 134 1.90 12.13 -10.07
N GLU A 135 1.37 12.11 -11.30
CA GLU A 135 0.53 11.01 -11.79
C GLU A 135 1.38 9.99 -12.53
N LEU A 136 1.32 8.73 -12.10
CA LEU A 136 1.99 7.61 -12.75
C LEU A 136 0.99 6.68 -13.43
N ASN A 137 1.32 6.27 -14.65
CA ASN A 137 0.61 5.18 -15.33
C ASN A 137 1.24 3.85 -14.96
N ARG A 138 0.45 2.94 -14.40
CA ARG A 138 0.87 1.59 -14.03
C ARG A 138 0.11 0.54 -14.84
N ALA A 139 0.83 -0.43 -15.39
CA ALA A 139 0.19 -1.57 -16.02
C ALA A 139 -0.53 -2.41 -14.95
N SER A 140 -1.84 -2.65 -15.13
CA SER A 140 -2.57 -3.57 -14.25
C SER A 140 -2.12 -5.00 -14.53
N LEU A 141 -1.54 -5.65 -13.51
CA LEU A 141 -1.14 -7.06 -13.53
C LEU A 141 -2.27 -8.00 -13.07
N ILE A 142 -3.39 -7.45 -12.60
CA ILE A 142 -4.53 -8.21 -12.08
C ILE A 142 -5.49 -8.52 -13.22
N GLY A 143 -5.55 -9.81 -13.60
CA GLY A 143 -6.50 -10.28 -14.61
C GLY A 143 -6.20 -11.72 -15.02
N GLY A 144 -7.24 -12.49 -15.40
CA GLY A 144 -7.08 -13.82 -16.00
C GLY A 144 -6.46 -13.74 -17.40
N ILE A 145 -6.22 -14.90 -18.02
CA ILE A 145 -5.56 -15.05 -19.34
C ILE A 145 -6.23 -14.19 -20.43
N ASN A 146 -7.53 -13.92 -20.31
CA ASN A 146 -8.33 -13.13 -21.27
C ASN A 146 -8.68 -11.71 -20.78
N ALA A 147 -8.11 -11.23 -19.67
CA ALA A 147 -8.40 -9.90 -19.17
C ALA A 147 -7.69 -8.84 -20.05
N LYS A 148 -8.45 -7.86 -20.53
CA LYS A 148 -7.87 -6.65 -21.11
C LYS A 148 -7.06 -5.97 -20.00
N ARG A 149 -5.73 -5.99 -20.10
CA ARG A 149 -4.82 -5.29 -19.19
C ARG A 149 -5.03 -3.80 -19.34
N GLY A 150 -5.78 -3.20 -18.42
CA GLY A 150 -5.98 -1.76 -18.35
C GLY A 150 -4.74 -1.08 -17.74
N GLN A 151 -4.58 0.20 -18.03
CA GLN A 151 -3.67 1.04 -17.26
C GLN A 151 -4.43 1.53 -16.03
N THR A 152 -3.80 1.43 -14.88
CA THR A 152 -4.24 2.08 -13.63
C THR A 152 -3.36 3.27 -13.38
N LYS A 153 -3.95 4.32 -12.83
CA LYS A 153 -3.22 5.53 -12.47
C LYS A 153 -3.03 5.59 -10.96
N GLU A 154 -1.88 6.05 -10.55
CA GLU A 154 -1.53 6.28 -9.15
C GLU A 154 -1.01 7.70 -8.97
N TYR A 155 -1.26 8.29 -7.82
CA TYR A 155 -0.65 9.56 -7.42
C TYR A 155 0.53 9.30 -6.49
N ILE A 156 1.57 10.10 -6.67
CA ILE A 156 2.65 10.28 -5.71
C ILE A 156 2.59 11.71 -5.21
N PHE A 157 2.40 11.89 -3.89
CA PHE A 157 2.52 13.19 -3.24
C PHE A 157 3.83 13.27 -2.48
N THR A 158 4.53 14.41 -2.57
CA THR A 158 5.82 14.56 -1.89
C THR A 158 6.22 16.02 -1.72
N ASN A 159 6.95 16.32 -0.64
CA ASN A 159 7.62 17.60 -0.41
C ASN A 159 9.14 17.55 -0.66
N LEU A 160 9.67 16.49 -1.26
CA LEU A 160 11.09 16.34 -1.58
C LEU A 160 11.56 17.27 -2.72
N ILE A 161 10.66 17.63 -3.62
CA ILE A 161 10.94 18.48 -4.77
C ILE A 161 10.56 19.92 -4.38
N LYS A 162 11.45 20.88 -4.66
CA LYS A 162 11.20 22.31 -4.48
C LYS A 162 10.84 22.97 -5.80
#